data_ea49e6eb9800ab537338bb34d8278148
#
_entry.id   ea49e6eb9800ab537338bb34d8278148
#
_cell.length_a   1.000
_cell.length_b   1.000
_cell.length_c   1.000
_cell.angle_alpha   90.00
_cell.angle_beta   90.00
_cell.angle_gamma   90.00
#
_symmetry.space_group_name_H-M   'P 1'
#
loop_
_entity.id
_entity.type
_entity.pdbx_description
1 polymer ?
#
loop_
_entity_poly.entity_id
_entity_poly.type
_entity_poly.pdbx_seq_one_letter_code
_entity_poly.pdbx_strand_id
1 'polypeptide(L)'
;EQGKDVYENQPIPVAPGEIDWVLATHAHIDHTGMLPLLVRNGFRGKIYATNPTVELCGIMLRDSAHIQEFEAEWKNRKGQRSGAEPVEPMYTVQDAEAAMKLFVGKAYEQRFQLAPGIEARFVDVGHLLGSASIELWITEGETTTKLVFSGDIGNLDQPIIKDPAYIKEADYAFMESTYGDRSHGPKPDLSLIHISEPTRRVVI
;
A
#
# COMPACT_ATOMS: atom_id res chain seq x y z
N GLU A 1 -9.42 6.67 2.30
CA GLU A 1 -10.83 6.78 2.65
C GLU A 1 -11.54 7.85 1.86
N GLN A 2 -12.65 7.48 1.28
CA GLN A 2 -13.39 8.33 0.36
C GLN A 2 -14.79 8.55 0.92
N GLY A 3 -14.92 9.37 1.93
CA GLY A 3 -16.20 9.71 2.51
C GLY A 3 -16.18 11.07 3.17
N LYS A 4 -17.37 11.64 3.42
CA LYS A 4 -17.54 12.89 4.17
C LYS A 4 -17.28 12.72 5.67
N ASP A 5 -17.19 11.50 6.15
CA ASP A 5 -16.89 11.19 7.53
C ASP A 5 -15.38 11.09 7.67
N VAL A 6 -14.80 12.06 8.34
CA VAL A 6 -13.37 12.07 8.68
C VAL A 6 -13.18 11.02 9.77
N TYR A 7 -12.75 9.82 9.36
CA TYR A 7 -12.19 8.88 10.33
C TYR A 7 -10.85 9.45 10.79
N GLU A 8 -10.77 9.87 12.04
CA GLU A 8 -9.48 10.22 12.63
C GLU A 8 -8.58 8.99 12.55
N ASN A 9 -7.36 9.18 12.05
CA ASN A 9 -6.36 8.12 12.03
C ASN A 9 -6.10 7.66 13.47
N GLN A 10 -6.67 6.52 13.84
CA GLN A 10 -6.44 5.93 15.14
C GLN A 10 -4.98 5.44 15.21
N PRO A 11 -4.27 5.69 16.31
CA PRO A 11 -2.95 5.12 16.49
C PRO A 11 -3.04 3.59 16.49
N ILE A 12 -2.02 2.94 15.94
CA ILE A 12 -1.91 1.48 16.01
C ILE A 12 -1.90 1.08 17.48
N PRO A 13 -2.72 0.07 17.91
CA PRO A 13 -2.86 -0.30 19.32
C PRO A 13 -1.63 -1.01 19.91
N VAL A 14 -0.55 -1.13 19.13
CA VAL A 14 0.73 -1.75 19.50
C VAL A 14 1.84 -0.72 19.33
N ALA A 15 2.79 -0.68 20.24
CA ALA A 15 3.94 0.19 20.09
C ALA A 15 4.74 -0.18 18.84
N PRO A 16 5.10 0.78 17.96
CA PRO A 16 5.81 0.49 16.71
C PRO A 16 7.09 -0.34 16.91
N GLY A 17 7.80 -0.16 18.03
CA GLY A 17 9.00 -0.93 18.38
C GLY A 17 8.74 -2.41 18.74
N GLU A 18 7.49 -2.80 18.99
CA GLU A 18 7.10 -4.18 19.29
C GLU A 18 6.69 -4.95 18.03
N ILE A 19 6.67 -4.29 16.87
CA ILE A 19 6.33 -4.92 15.59
C ILE A 19 7.63 -5.50 14.99
N ASP A 20 7.65 -6.80 14.77
CA ASP A 20 8.81 -7.48 14.20
C ASP A 20 8.93 -7.30 12.69
N TRP A 21 7.81 -7.37 11.97
CA TRP A 21 7.79 -7.19 10.52
C TRP A 21 6.42 -6.70 10.00
N VAL A 22 6.44 -6.17 8.80
CA VAL A 22 5.27 -5.77 8.02
C VAL A 22 5.28 -6.52 6.70
N LEU A 23 4.12 -6.95 6.23
CA LEU A 23 3.91 -7.51 4.90
C LEU A 23 3.04 -6.52 4.11
N ALA A 24 3.59 -5.94 3.03
CA ALA A 24 2.86 -4.99 2.18
C ALA A 24 2.34 -5.72 0.94
N THR A 25 1.04 -5.62 0.68
CA THR A 25 0.37 -6.25 -0.47
C THR A 25 0.70 -5.57 -1.78
N HIS A 26 0.74 -4.25 -1.80
CA HIS A 26 1.03 -3.45 -3.00
C HIS A 26 1.41 -2.00 -2.62
N ALA A 27 1.79 -1.19 -3.63
CA ALA A 27 2.43 0.10 -3.40
C ALA A 27 1.47 1.29 -3.27
N HIS A 28 0.14 1.14 -3.38
CA HIS A 28 -0.77 2.26 -3.23
C HIS A 28 -0.58 2.97 -1.88
N ILE A 29 -0.77 4.29 -1.89
CA ILE A 29 -0.44 5.14 -0.75
C ILE A 29 -1.35 4.92 0.47
N ASP A 30 -2.59 4.50 0.25
CA ASP A 30 -3.54 4.11 1.29
C ASP A 30 -3.15 2.81 2.01
N HIS A 31 -2.29 1.98 1.39
CA HIS A 31 -1.73 0.77 2.00
C HIS A 31 -0.32 0.97 2.57
N THR A 32 0.48 1.87 2.00
CA THR A 32 1.90 2.02 2.36
C THR A 32 2.26 3.38 2.93
N GLY A 33 1.40 4.39 2.74
CA GLY A 33 1.71 5.78 3.05
C GLY A 33 2.02 6.07 4.51
N MET A 34 1.62 5.20 5.44
CA MET A 34 1.92 5.34 6.87
C MET A 34 3.22 4.64 7.30
N LEU A 35 3.89 3.90 6.41
CA LEU A 35 5.12 3.18 6.74
C LEU A 35 6.28 4.12 7.17
N PRO A 36 6.50 5.29 6.53
CA PRO A 36 7.50 6.23 7.02
C PRO A 36 7.22 6.74 8.42
N LEU A 37 5.95 7.02 8.74
CA LEU A 37 5.54 7.42 10.08
C LEU A 37 5.75 6.29 11.10
N LEU A 38 5.45 5.05 10.73
CA LEU A 38 5.69 3.88 11.57
C LEU A 38 7.18 3.78 11.94
N VAL A 39 8.07 3.98 10.96
CA VAL A 39 9.53 3.95 11.17
C VAL A 39 9.99 5.14 12.02
N ARG A 40 9.49 6.35 11.75
CA ARG A 40 9.74 7.53 12.57
C ARG A 40 9.38 7.28 14.03
N ASN A 41 8.26 6.60 14.28
CA ASN A 41 7.74 6.28 15.61
C ASN A 41 8.40 5.06 16.29
N GLY A 42 9.43 4.48 15.69
CA GLY A 42 10.27 3.49 16.38
C GLY A 42 10.24 2.07 15.81
N PHE A 43 9.49 1.80 14.72
CA PHE A 43 9.59 0.52 14.03
C PHE A 43 11.01 0.29 13.50
N ARG A 44 11.56 -0.91 13.73
CA ARG A 44 12.92 -1.31 13.32
C ARG A 44 12.95 -2.66 12.63
N GLY A 45 11.80 -3.30 12.47
CA GLY A 45 11.65 -4.59 11.80
C GLY A 45 11.88 -4.51 10.30
N LYS A 46 11.47 -5.54 9.59
CA LYS A 46 11.54 -5.60 8.11
C LYS A 46 10.18 -5.39 7.48
N ILE A 47 10.16 -4.75 6.31
CA ILE A 47 8.97 -4.56 5.49
C ILE A 47 9.14 -5.45 4.25
N TYR A 48 8.41 -6.55 4.20
CA TYR A 48 8.45 -7.47 3.07
C TYR A 48 7.38 -7.10 2.04
N ALA A 49 7.77 -7.06 0.78
CA ALA A 49 6.90 -6.82 -0.35
C ALA A 49 7.44 -7.56 -1.59
N THR A 50 6.69 -7.58 -2.68
CA THR A 50 7.26 -8.03 -3.96
C THR A 50 8.33 -7.06 -4.46
N ASN A 51 9.27 -7.53 -5.28
CA ASN A 51 10.32 -6.67 -5.83
C ASN A 51 9.75 -5.42 -6.53
N PRO A 52 8.74 -5.51 -7.43
CA PRO A 52 8.20 -4.32 -8.07
C PRO A 52 7.49 -3.39 -7.08
N THR A 53 6.83 -3.92 -6.05
CA THR A 53 6.22 -3.10 -5.00
C THR A 53 7.27 -2.29 -4.25
N VAL A 54 8.44 -2.87 -3.95
CA VAL A 54 9.55 -2.13 -3.31
C VAL A 54 10.01 -0.97 -4.17
N GLU A 55 10.18 -1.20 -5.48
CA GLU A 55 10.60 -0.15 -6.43
C GLU A 55 9.57 0.99 -6.50
N LEU A 56 8.29 0.65 -6.61
CA LEU A 56 7.21 1.64 -6.64
C LEU A 56 7.09 2.41 -5.32
N CYS A 57 7.19 1.74 -4.18
CA CYS A 57 7.21 2.41 -2.87
C CYS A 57 8.36 3.41 -2.77
N GLY A 58 9.52 3.11 -3.35
CA GLY A 58 10.66 4.01 -3.39
C GLY A 58 10.37 5.34 -4.09
N ILE A 59 9.47 5.34 -5.06
CA ILE A 59 9.01 6.55 -5.75
C ILE A 59 7.87 7.21 -4.97
N MET A 60 6.82 6.44 -4.68
CA MET A 60 5.57 6.96 -4.13
C MET A 60 5.72 7.53 -2.72
N LEU A 61 6.50 6.89 -1.84
CA LEU A 61 6.69 7.36 -0.47
C LEU A 61 7.51 8.66 -0.42
N ARG A 62 8.51 8.81 -1.30
CA ARG A 62 9.26 10.07 -1.41
C ARG A 62 8.39 11.20 -1.94
N ASP A 63 7.60 10.93 -2.98
CA ASP A 63 6.68 11.91 -3.55
C ASP A 63 5.62 12.35 -2.54
N SER A 64 5.00 11.40 -1.84
CA SER A 64 4.05 11.69 -0.77
C SER A 64 4.67 12.53 0.36
N ALA A 65 5.91 12.22 0.77
CA ALA A 65 6.62 13.00 1.78
C ALA A 65 6.89 14.43 1.30
N HIS A 66 7.36 14.58 0.06
CA HIS A 66 7.62 15.88 -0.55
C HIS A 66 6.35 16.75 -0.63
N ILE A 67 5.23 16.15 -1.03
CA ILE A 67 3.92 16.85 -1.06
C ILE A 67 3.55 17.33 0.35
N GLN A 68 3.70 16.51 1.37
CA GLN A 68 3.37 16.86 2.76
C GLN A 68 4.29 17.99 3.28
N GLU A 69 5.59 17.94 3.00
CA GLU A 69 6.54 19.01 3.36
C GLU A 69 6.15 20.33 2.68
N PHE A 70 5.85 20.29 1.38
CA PHE A 70 5.43 21.47 0.61
C PHE A 70 4.11 22.04 1.15
N GLU A 71 3.12 21.20 1.44
CA GLU A 71 1.85 21.65 2.01
C GLU A 71 2.03 22.29 3.40
N ALA A 72 2.87 21.70 4.24
CA ALA A 72 3.17 22.24 5.55
C ALA A 72 3.84 23.63 5.44
N GLU A 73 4.85 23.77 4.58
CA GLU A 73 5.49 25.05 4.28
C GLU A 73 4.50 26.08 3.75
N TRP A 74 3.64 25.69 2.82
CA TRP A 74 2.64 26.59 2.26
C TRP A 74 1.64 27.06 3.33
N LYS A 75 1.12 26.15 4.15
CA LYS A 75 0.23 26.46 5.26
C LYS A 75 0.92 27.40 6.27
N ASN A 76 2.17 27.15 6.60
CA ASN A 76 2.95 27.98 7.54
C ASN A 76 3.18 29.39 7.00
N ARG A 77 3.57 29.53 5.72
CA ARG A 77 3.70 30.85 5.07
C ARG A 77 2.40 31.63 5.10
N LYS A 78 1.28 30.97 4.85
CA LYS A 78 -0.04 31.60 4.88
C LYS A 78 -0.48 31.92 6.30
N GLY A 79 -0.21 31.04 7.28
CA GLY A 79 -0.55 31.17 8.68
C GLY A 79 0.24 32.24 9.45
N GLN A 80 1.47 32.58 9.00
CA GLN A 80 2.29 33.60 9.64
C GLN A 80 1.58 34.97 9.79
N ARG A 81 0.72 35.31 8.83
CA ARG A 81 -0.03 36.57 8.85
C ARG A 81 -1.22 36.55 9.82
N SER A 82 -1.68 35.39 10.23
CA SER A 82 -2.84 35.21 11.14
C SER A 82 -2.44 34.76 12.53
N GLY A 83 -1.13 34.56 12.82
CA GLY A 83 -0.67 34.05 14.10
C GLY A 83 -1.04 32.58 14.36
N ALA A 84 -1.31 31.80 13.30
CA ALA A 84 -1.61 30.39 13.41
C ALA A 84 -0.37 29.59 13.86
N GLU A 85 -0.58 28.54 14.63
CA GLU A 85 0.45 27.58 15.04
C GLU A 85 1.09 26.91 13.80
N PRO A 86 2.42 26.72 13.80
CA PRO A 86 3.09 26.01 12.71
C PRO A 86 2.58 24.57 12.57
N VAL A 87 2.37 24.13 11.33
CA VAL A 87 2.00 22.75 10.97
C VAL A 87 3.26 22.02 10.54
N GLU A 88 3.49 20.85 11.10
CA GLU A 88 4.56 19.94 10.67
C GLU A 88 4.00 18.87 9.71
N PRO A 89 4.82 18.39 8.75
CA PRO A 89 4.43 17.25 7.94
C PRO A 89 4.33 15.99 8.80
N MET A 90 3.47 15.07 8.46
CA MET A 90 3.28 13.80 9.17
C MET A 90 4.60 13.00 9.20
N TYR A 91 5.34 13.04 8.11
CA TYR A 91 6.71 12.53 7.97
C TYR A 91 7.44 13.29 6.84
N THR A 92 8.74 13.18 6.81
CA THR A 92 9.63 13.88 5.87
C THR A 92 10.15 12.92 4.80
N VAL A 93 10.80 13.47 3.76
CA VAL A 93 11.53 12.67 2.76
C VAL A 93 12.60 11.80 3.42
N GLN A 94 13.26 12.32 4.48
CA GLN A 94 14.26 11.55 5.23
C GLN A 94 13.63 10.33 5.94
N ASP A 95 12.42 10.48 6.48
CA ASP A 95 11.68 9.38 7.09
C ASP A 95 11.28 8.33 6.04
N ALA A 96 10.86 8.76 4.86
CA ALA A 96 10.57 7.86 3.74
C ALA A 96 11.83 7.09 3.30
N GLU A 97 12.98 7.74 3.21
CA GLU A 97 14.25 7.09 2.90
C GLU A 97 14.70 6.12 4.00
N ALA A 98 14.45 6.45 5.26
CA ALA A 98 14.72 5.55 6.37
C ALA A 98 13.83 4.31 6.30
N ALA A 99 12.55 4.46 5.96
CA ALA A 99 11.64 3.35 5.76
C ALA A 99 12.09 2.44 4.60
N MET A 100 12.52 3.02 3.48
CA MET A 100 13.01 2.23 2.32
C MET A 100 14.19 1.32 2.65
N LYS A 101 15.02 1.66 3.62
CA LYS A 101 16.13 0.81 4.08
C LYS A 101 15.67 -0.48 4.80
N LEU A 102 14.42 -0.52 5.25
CA LEU A 102 13.83 -1.67 5.92
C LEU A 102 13.08 -2.61 4.96
N PHE A 103 12.86 -2.18 3.72
CA PHE A 103 12.20 -3.01 2.73
C PHE A 103 13.06 -4.20 2.30
N VAL A 104 12.40 -5.33 2.12
CA VAL A 104 13.00 -6.59 1.62
C VAL A 104 12.10 -7.12 0.51
N GLY A 105 12.60 -7.05 -0.72
CA GLY A 105 11.91 -7.58 -1.89
C GLY A 105 11.90 -9.10 -1.94
N LYS A 106 10.77 -9.66 -2.35
CA LYS A 106 10.57 -11.10 -2.56
C LYS A 106 9.99 -11.36 -3.95
N ALA A 107 10.29 -12.54 -4.48
CA ALA A 107 9.65 -13.00 -5.71
C ALA A 107 8.25 -13.54 -5.42
N TYR A 108 7.37 -13.48 -6.43
CA TYR A 108 6.09 -14.19 -6.39
C TYR A 108 6.29 -15.70 -6.27
N GLU A 109 5.30 -16.37 -5.69
CA GLU A 109 5.19 -17.83 -5.56
C GLU A 109 6.32 -18.49 -4.74
N GLN A 110 7.24 -17.72 -4.21
CA GLN A 110 8.33 -18.22 -3.37
C GLN A 110 7.96 -18.08 -1.89
N ARG A 111 7.93 -19.20 -1.17
CA ARG A 111 7.84 -19.18 0.30
C ARG A 111 9.13 -18.65 0.91
N PHE A 112 8.98 -17.86 1.95
CA PHE A 112 10.09 -17.36 2.75
C PHE A 112 9.72 -17.36 4.23
N GLN A 113 10.70 -17.59 5.05
CA GLN A 113 10.55 -17.62 6.50
C GLN A 113 10.61 -16.20 7.08
N LEU A 114 9.66 -15.87 7.94
CA LEU A 114 9.63 -14.64 8.75
C LEU A 114 10.25 -14.89 10.12
N ALA A 115 9.86 -15.98 10.77
CA ALA A 115 10.35 -16.45 12.05
C ALA A 115 10.26 -17.99 12.11
N PRO A 116 10.85 -18.68 13.10
CA PRO A 116 10.63 -20.09 13.29
C PRO A 116 9.12 -20.42 13.37
N GLY A 117 8.66 -21.31 12.52
CA GLY A 117 7.25 -21.68 12.43
C GLY A 117 6.35 -20.68 11.69
N ILE A 118 6.89 -19.58 11.14
CA ILE A 118 6.09 -18.59 10.41
C ILE A 118 6.70 -18.37 9.02
N GLU A 119 5.92 -18.70 8.00
CA GLU A 119 6.29 -18.54 6.60
C GLU A 119 5.27 -17.69 5.84
N ALA A 120 5.72 -16.98 4.82
CA ALA A 120 4.85 -16.20 3.96
C ALA A 120 5.14 -16.47 2.48
N ARG A 121 4.16 -16.15 1.61
CA ARG A 121 4.28 -16.16 0.16
C ARG A 121 3.43 -15.05 -0.44
N PHE A 122 3.93 -14.41 -1.47
CA PHE A 122 3.19 -13.45 -2.28
C PHE A 122 2.65 -14.13 -3.54
N VAL A 123 1.36 -13.94 -3.82
CA VAL A 123 0.66 -14.46 -4.98
C VAL A 123 0.16 -13.28 -5.82
N ASP A 124 0.47 -13.25 -7.11
CA ASP A 124 0.07 -12.15 -8.00
C ASP A 124 -1.46 -12.02 -8.06
N VAL A 125 -1.97 -10.86 -7.72
CA VAL A 125 -3.41 -10.58 -7.64
C VAL A 125 -3.88 -9.63 -8.74
N GLY A 126 -3.01 -9.23 -9.66
CA GLY A 126 -3.37 -8.52 -10.90
C GLY A 126 -4.01 -7.15 -10.70
N HIS A 127 -3.77 -6.48 -9.56
CA HIS A 127 -4.33 -5.16 -9.28
C HIS A 127 -3.46 -4.03 -9.84
N LEU A 128 -2.17 -4.08 -9.53
CA LEU A 128 -1.16 -3.22 -10.14
C LEU A 128 0.17 -3.97 -10.22
N LEU A 129 1.16 -3.37 -10.85
CA LEU A 129 2.50 -3.96 -10.95
C LEU A 129 3.07 -4.22 -9.54
N GLY A 130 3.36 -5.48 -9.25
CA GLY A 130 3.87 -5.87 -7.94
C GLY A 130 2.80 -6.25 -6.91
N SER A 131 1.51 -6.03 -7.18
CA SER A 131 0.43 -6.35 -6.24
C SER A 131 0.37 -7.82 -5.90
N ALA A 132 0.07 -8.13 -4.66
CA ALA A 132 0.01 -9.51 -4.18
C ALA A 132 -1.06 -9.73 -3.13
N SER A 133 -1.70 -10.88 -3.18
CA SER A 133 -2.28 -11.50 -1.99
C SER A 133 -1.16 -12.14 -1.17
N ILE A 134 -1.35 -12.18 0.14
CA ILE A 134 -0.39 -12.73 1.09
C ILE A 134 -0.95 -14.02 1.65
N GLU A 135 -0.21 -15.11 1.51
CA GLU A 135 -0.43 -16.32 2.28
C GLU A 135 0.55 -16.37 3.45
N LEU A 136 0.04 -16.69 4.63
CA LEU A 136 0.81 -16.79 5.85
C LEU A 136 0.53 -18.15 6.50
N TRP A 137 1.56 -18.94 6.78
CA TRP A 137 1.47 -20.20 7.50
C TRP A 137 2.08 -20.02 8.88
N ILE A 138 1.31 -20.35 9.90
CA ILE A 138 1.73 -20.32 11.32
C ILE A 138 1.68 -21.73 11.84
N THR A 139 2.83 -22.30 12.21
CA THR A 139 2.98 -23.65 12.74
C THR A 139 3.27 -23.60 14.24
N GLU A 140 2.38 -24.18 15.02
CA GLU A 140 2.50 -24.35 16.46
C GLU A 140 2.41 -25.83 16.81
N GLY A 141 3.50 -26.41 17.26
CA GLY A 141 3.61 -27.84 17.47
C GLY A 141 3.40 -28.63 16.17
N GLU A 142 2.36 -29.47 16.12
CA GLU A 142 2.00 -30.27 14.94
C GLU A 142 0.92 -29.61 14.06
N THR A 143 0.40 -28.45 14.45
CA THR A 143 -0.69 -27.78 13.76
C THR A 143 -0.16 -26.61 12.96
N THR A 144 -0.57 -26.51 11.69
CA THR A 144 -0.30 -25.37 10.84
C THR A 144 -1.61 -24.70 10.44
N THR A 145 -1.73 -23.42 10.74
CA THR A 145 -2.86 -22.57 10.34
C THR A 145 -2.47 -21.69 9.18
N LYS A 146 -3.28 -21.67 8.12
CA LYS A 146 -3.07 -20.86 6.95
C LYS A 146 -4.01 -19.66 6.95
N LEU A 147 -3.43 -18.45 6.95
CA LEU A 147 -4.16 -17.19 6.78
C LEU A 147 -3.91 -16.64 5.38
N VAL A 148 -4.92 -15.98 4.83
CA VAL A 148 -4.84 -15.29 3.54
C VAL A 148 -5.33 -13.86 3.69
N PHE A 149 -4.56 -12.92 3.15
CA PHE A 149 -4.93 -11.51 3.03
C PHE A 149 -4.98 -11.16 1.55
N SER A 150 -6.15 -10.76 1.04
CA SER A 150 -6.33 -10.55 -0.39
C SER A 150 -5.49 -9.40 -0.93
N GLY A 151 -5.28 -8.35 -0.14
CA GLY A 151 -4.97 -7.04 -0.69
C GLY A 151 -6.12 -6.60 -1.60
N ASP A 152 -5.85 -5.68 -2.50
CA ASP A 152 -6.80 -5.26 -3.53
C ASP A 152 -6.71 -6.20 -4.73
N ILE A 153 -7.83 -6.72 -5.17
CA ILE A 153 -7.91 -7.72 -6.24
C ILE A 153 -8.13 -7.02 -7.58
N GLY A 154 -7.30 -7.38 -8.56
CA GLY A 154 -7.41 -6.84 -9.92
C GLY A 154 -8.54 -7.42 -10.73
N ASN A 155 -8.83 -6.76 -11.86
CA ASN A 155 -9.79 -7.25 -12.84
C ASN A 155 -9.12 -8.16 -13.86
N LEU A 156 -9.92 -9.04 -14.49
CA LEU A 156 -9.48 -9.86 -15.60
C LEU A 156 -9.25 -9.04 -16.88
N ASP A 157 -8.41 -9.55 -17.76
CA ASP A 157 -8.13 -8.96 -19.07
C ASP A 157 -7.61 -7.51 -19.02
N GLN A 158 -6.79 -7.18 -18.02
CA GLN A 158 -6.14 -5.87 -17.95
C GLN A 158 -4.89 -5.84 -18.84
N PRO A 159 -4.67 -4.76 -19.62
CA PRO A 159 -3.43 -4.63 -20.39
C PRO A 159 -2.23 -4.52 -19.44
N ILE A 160 -1.11 -5.18 -19.79
CA ILE A 160 0.21 -5.11 -19.10
C ILE A 160 0.29 -5.93 -17.80
N ILE A 161 -0.82 -6.09 -17.09
CA ILE A 161 -0.86 -6.79 -15.80
C ILE A 161 -1.44 -8.21 -16.03
N LYS A 162 -0.94 -9.18 -15.29
CA LYS A 162 -1.47 -10.55 -15.34
C LYS A 162 -2.84 -10.62 -14.69
N ASP A 163 -3.65 -11.56 -15.13
CA ASP A 163 -4.89 -11.89 -14.44
C ASP A 163 -4.61 -12.36 -13.00
N PRO A 164 -5.53 -12.08 -12.07
CA PRO A 164 -5.39 -12.51 -10.67
C PRO A 164 -5.23 -14.03 -10.55
N ALA A 165 -4.23 -14.47 -9.81
CA ALA A 165 -4.14 -15.84 -9.35
C ALA A 165 -4.94 -16.00 -8.06
N TYR A 166 -5.89 -16.95 -8.05
CA TYR A 166 -6.78 -17.18 -6.91
C TYR A 166 -6.21 -18.23 -5.96
N ILE A 167 -6.16 -17.90 -4.68
CA ILE A 167 -5.82 -18.84 -3.61
C ILE A 167 -7.06 -19.68 -3.31
N LYS A 168 -6.92 -21.01 -3.35
CA LYS A 168 -8.06 -21.94 -3.29
C LYS A 168 -8.42 -22.38 -1.87
N GLU A 169 -7.46 -22.34 -0.95
CA GLU A 169 -7.62 -22.89 0.40
C GLU A 169 -6.98 -21.96 1.43
N ALA A 170 -7.67 -21.76 2.53
CA ALA A 170 -7.21 -21.04 3.71
C ALA A 170 -8.06 -21.46 4.92
N ASP A 171 -7.48 -21.45 6.11
CA ASP A 171 -8.24 -21.59 7.35
C ASP A 171 -8.96 -20.28 7.69
N TYR A 172 -8.30 -19.14 7.42
CA TYR A 172 -8.87 -17.80 7.59
C TYR A 172 -8.53 -16.93 6.38
N ALA A 173 -9.53 -16.18 5.88
CA ALA A 173 -9.37 -15.26 4.78
C ALA A 173 -9.84 -13.85 5.18
N PHE A 174 -8.97 -12.86 4.95
CA PHE A 174 -9.25 -11.43 5.07
C PHE A 174 -9.32 -10.86 3.67
N MET A 175 -10.50 -10.40 3.26
CA MET A 175 -10.74 -9.97 1.88
C MET A 175 -11.25 -8.54 1.84
N GLU A 176 -10.84 -7.80 0.80
CA GLU A 176 -11.47 -6.53 0.47
C GLU A 176 -12.95 -6.72 0.11
N SER A 177 -13.73 -5.66 0.27
CA SER A 177 -15.14 -5.65 -0.09
C SER A 177 -15.57 -4.37 -0.82
N THR A 178 -14.64 -3.71 -1.48
CA THR A 178 -14.85 -2.41 -2.16
C THR A 178 -15.99 -2.47 -3.18
N TYR A 179 -16.10 -3.57 -3.90
CA TYR A 179 -17.17 -3.85 -4.86
C TYR A 179 -18.05 -5.04 -4.43
N GLY A 180 -18.15 -5.30 -3.12
CA GLY A 180 -18.94 -6.41 -2.60
C GLY A 180 -20.46 -6.31 -2.83
N ASP A 181 -20.98 -5.09 -2.99
CA ASP A 181 -22.40 -4.77 -3.21
C ASP A 181 -22.73 -4.23 -4.61
N ARG A 182 -21.72 -4.08 -5.48
CA ARG A 182 -21.88 -3.47 -6.80
C ARG A 182 -20.86 -4.04 -7.79
N SER A 183 -21.16 -3.95 -9.07
CA SER A 183 -20.23 -4.30 -10.15
C SER A 183 -19.63 -3.04 -10.78
N HIS A 184 -18.44 -3.18 -11.35
CA HIS A 184 -17.91 -2.19 -12.28
C HIS A 184 -18.89 -2.09 -13.48
N GLY A 185 -19.15 -0.87 -13.95
CA GLY A 185 -19.89 -0.66 -15.18
C GLY A 185 -19.20 -1.34 -16.40
N PRO A 186 -19.86 -1.40 -17.56
CA PRO A 186 -19.23 -1.93 -18.76
C PRO A 186 -17.91 -1.19 -19.05
N LYS A 187 -16.87 -1.94 -19.46
CA LYS A 187 -15.58 -1.34 -19.83
C LYS A 187 -15.83 -0.27 -20.91
N PRO A 188 -15.41 0.99 -20.70
CA PRO A 188 -15.56 2.02 -21.72
C PRO A 188 -14.75 1.62 -22.95
N ASP A 189 -15.32 1.81 -24.13
CA ASP A 189 -14.55 1.69 -25.37
C ASP A 189 -13.56 2.87 -25.43
N LEU A 190 -12.31 2.60 -25.10
CA LEU A 190 -11.26 3.62 -25.08
C LEU A 190 -11.04 4.27 -26.45
N SER A 191 -11.47 3.62 -27.55
CA SER A 191 -11.41 4.22 -28.88
C SER A 191 -12.33 5.42 -29.02
N LEU A 192 -13.43 5.48 -28.26
CA LEU A 192 -14.38 6.60 -28.27
C LEU A 192 -13.87 7.85 -27.55
N ILE A 193 -12.92 7.71 -26.62
CA ILE A 193 -12.35 8.86 -25.90
C ILE A 193 -11.64 9.81 -26.85
N HIS A 194 -10.96 9.30 -27.89
CA HIS A 194 -10.32 10.12 -28.91
C HIS A 194 -11.31 10.84 -29.81
N ILE A 195 -12.53 10.36 -29.92
CA ILE A 195 -13.59 10.93 -30.76
C ILE A 195 -14.43 11.94 -29.97
N SER A 196 -14.77 11.61 -28.73
CA SER A 196 -15.68 12.40 -27.89
C SER A 196 -14.96 13.50 -27.10
N GLU A 197 -13.67 13.34 -26.81
CA GLU A 197 -12.84 14.34 -26.12
C GLU A 197 -11.60 14.69 -26.96
N PRO A 198 -11.77 15.48 -28.04
CA PRO A 198 -10.61 15.99 -28.76
C PRO A 198 -9.74 16.81 -27.82
N THR A 199 -8.47 16.49 -27.77
CA THR A 199 -7.46 17.22 -26.97
C THR A 199 -7.67 18.71 -27.10
N ARG A 200 -8.18 19.38 -26.09
CA ARG A 200 -8.18 20.86 -26.04
C ARG A 200 -6.72 21.27 -26.03
N ARG A 201 -6.29 21.94 -27.09
CA ARG A 201 -5.03 22.67 -27.10
C ARG A 201 -5.09 23.67 -25.95
N VAL A 202 -4.37 23.40 -24.88
CA VAL A 202 -4.07 24.41 -23.87
C VAL A 202 -3.09 25.37 -24.56
N VAL A 203 -3.60 26.52 -25.01
CA VAL A 203 -2.74 27.64 -25.41
C VAL A 203 -2.28 28.26 -24.10
N ILE A 204 -1.00 28.10 -23.79
CA ILE A 204 -0.31 28.81 -22.71
C ILE A 204 -0.02 30.23 -23.18
#